data_6c19f692bca4b9e46b2901f6683d9a64
#
_entry.id   6c19f692bca4b9e46b2901f6683d9a64
#
_cell.length_a   1.000
_cell.length_b   1.000
_cell.length_c   1.000
_cell.angle_alpha   90.00
_cell.angle_beta   90.00
_cell.angle_gamma   90.00
#
_symmetry.space_group_name_H-M   'P 1'
#
loop_
_entity.id
_entity.type
_entity.pdbx_description
1 polymer ?
#
loop_
_entity_poly.entity_id
_entity_poly.type
_entity_poly.pdbx_seq_one_letter_code
_entity_poly.pdbx_strand_id
1 'polypeptide(L)'
;NSSWMNDMSSAELIELAAKHTVARMLERDDFSKRYQSGQSISIHEFLYPLIQGYDSVAMKADVELGGTDQKFNLLVGRELQRHYGQSQQTVITMPILEGLDGVQKMSKSLNNYIGISETPDEMFGKLMSISDDLIWRYFELLSFRPMSEIEGFKQESSFRYH
;
A
#
# COMPACT_ATOMS: atom_id res chain seq x y z
N ASN A 1 -5.83 16.18 3.19
CA ASN A 1 -7.30 16.03 3.34
C ASN A 1 -7.93 16.94 4.41
N SER A 2 -7.14 17.74 5.12
CA SER A 2 -7.64 18.62 6.18
C SER A 2 -8.70 19.63 5.69
N SER A 3 -8.63 20.05 4.44
CA SER A 3 -9.57 21.03 3.87
C SER A 3 -11.03 20.54 3.87
N TRP A 4 -11.28 19.28 3.59
CA TRP A 4 -12.64 18.70 3.64
C TRP A 4 -12.92 17.96 4.94
N MET A 5 -11.91 17.42 5.61
CA MET A 5 -12.12 16.71 6.87
C MET A 5 -12.38 17.65 8.05
N ASN A 6 -11.78 18.84 8.07
CA ASN A 6 -12.06 19.84 9.10
C ASN A 6 -13.48 20.42 9.00
N ASP A 7 -14.04 20.45 7.79
CA ASP A 7 -15.39 20.96 7.54
C ASP A 7 -16.46 19.90 7.80
N MET A 8 -16.08 18.62 7.86
CA MET A 8 -17.01 17.50 8.11
C MET A 8 -17.56 17.56 9.53
N SER A 9 -18.86 17.72 9.64
CA SER A 9 -19.56 17.67 10.92
C SER A 9 -19.63 16.24 11.49
N SER A 10 -19.90 16.12 12.78
CA SER A 10 -20.15 14.81 13.41
C SER A 10 -21.34 14.07 12.80
N ALA A 11 -22.36 14.78 12.33
CA ALA A 11 -23.50 14.18 11.64
C ALA A 11 -23.06 13.56 10.30
N GLU A 12 -22.28 14.28 9.51
CA GLU A 12 -21.75 13.77 8.23
C GLU A 12 -20.80 12.58 8.44
N LEU A 13 -20.01 12.57 9.52
CA LEU A 13 -19.17 11.42 9.85
C LEU A 13 -20.02 10.18 10.19
N ILE A 14 -21.14 10.35 10.89
CA ILE A 14 -22.08 9.26 11.17
C ILE A 14 -22.72 8.76 9.85
N GLU A 15 -23.13 9.66 8.96
CA GLU A 15 -23.65 9.30 7.65
C GLU A 15 -22.61 8.56 6.79
N LEU A 16 -21.35 8.98 6.84
CA LEU A 16 -20.25 8.29 6.19
C LEU A 16 -20.07 6.87 6.76
N ALA A 17 -20.09 6.74 8.10
CA ALA A 17 -19.98 5.44 8.77
C ALA A 17 -21.16 4.50 8.43
N ALA A 18 -22.35 5.04 8.22
CA ALA A 18 -23.53 4.26 7.85
C ALA A 18 -23.46 3.64 6.43
N LYS A 19 -22.53 4.09 5.58
CA LYS A 19 -22.34 3.56 4.22
C LYS A 19 -21.55 2.24 4.18
N HIS A 20 -21.03 1.78 5.31
CA HIS A 20 -20.25 0.55 5.40
C HIS A 20 -20.66 -0.25 6.64
N THR A 21 -20.50 -1.56 6.61
CA THR A 21 -20.88 -2.43 7.73
C THR A 21 -19.67 -2.95 8.50
N VAL A 22 -19.85 -3.26 9.79
CA VAL A 22 -18.82 -3.93 10.60
C VAL A 22 -18.39 -5.26 9.96
N ALA A 23 -19.34 -6.02 9.40
CA ALA A 23 -19.03 -7.29 8.73
C ALA A 23 -18.05 -7.09 7.58
N ARG A 24 -18.23 -6.03 6.78
CA ARG A 24 -17.30 -5.68 5.69
C ARG A 24 -15.94 -5.22 6.22
N MET A 25 -15.91 -4.46 7.31
CA MET A 25 -14.65 -4.07 7.94
C MET A 25 -13.84 -5.29 8.43
N LEU A 26 -14.52 -6.32 8.94
CA LEU A 26 -13.91 -7.56 9.39
C LEU A 26 -13.39 -8.46 8.24
N GLU A 27 -13.63 -8.13 6.97
CA GLU A 27 -12.98 -8.78 5.82
C GLU A 27 -11.51 -8.34 5.65
N ARG A 28 -11.09 -7.23 6.28
CA ARG A 28 -9.68 -6.83 6.28
C ARG A 28 -8.88 -7.80 7.15
N ASP A 29 -7.80 -8.35 6.59
CA ASP A 29 -7.03 -9.46 7.19
C ASP A 29 -6.61 -9.21 8.64
N ASP A 30 -6.12 -8.02 8.98
CA ASP A 30 -5.69 -7.70 10.33
C ASP A 30 -6.85 -7.62 11.32
N PHE A 31 -8.00 -7.04 10.91
CA PHE A 31 -9.20 -7.03 11.73
C PHE A 31 -9.77 -8.44 11.91
N SER A 32 -9.82 -9.23 10.84
CA SER A 32 -10.27 -10.62 10.90
C SER A 32 -9.45 -11.43 11.89
N LYS A 33 -8.13 -11.36 11.80
CA LYS A 33 -7.20 -12.07 12.70
C LYS A 33 -7.35 -11.64 14.16
N ARG A 34 -7.42 -10.33 14.40
CA ARG A 34 -7.60 -9.77 15.76
C ARG A 34 -8.94 -10.15 16.36
N TYR A 35 -10.00 -10.07 15.56
CA TYR A 35 -11.35 -10.46 16.00
C TYR A 35 -11.41 -11.94 16.37
N GLN A 36 -10.87 -12.83 15.53
CA GLN A 36 -10.85 -14.28 15.78
C GLN A 36 -9.99 -14.66 16.99
N SER A 37 -8.92 -13.93 17.26
CA SER A 37 -8.03 -14.17 18.42
C SER A 37 -8.49 -13.46 19.70
N GLY A 38 -9.64 -12.76 19.67
CA GLY A 38 -10.15 -12.02 20.83
C GLY A 38 -9.35 -10.77 21.18
N GLN A 39 -8.51 -10.27 20.28
CA GLN A 39 -7.78 -9.02 20.48
C GLN A 39 -8.70 -7.82 20.26
N SER A 40 -8.49 -6.77 21.05
CA SER A 40 -9.32 -5.57 20.96
C SER A 40 -9.14 -4.84 19.60
N ILE A 41 -10.25 -4.35 19.08
CA ILE A 41 -10.30 -3.45 17.93
C ILE A 41 -11.06 -2.21 18.38
N SER A 42 -10.41 -1.05 18.34
CA SER A 42 -11.04 0.21 18.73
C SER A 42 -11.94 0.75 17.61
N ILE A 43 -13.03 1.41 17.96
CA ILE A 43 -14.00 1.93 16.99
C ILE A 43 -13.36 2.89 15.97
N HIS A 44 -12.42 3.73 16.41
CA HIS A 44 -11.74 4.66 15.50
C HIS A 44 -10.93 3.95 14.40
N GLU A 45 -10.48 2.72 14.64
CA GLU A 45 -9.76 1.93 13.63
C GLU A 45 -10.68 1.56 12.45
N PHE A 46 -11.99 1.39 12.69
CA PHE A 46 -12.98 1.20 11.62
C PHE A 46 -13.29 2.50 10.86
N LEU A 47 -13.11 3.66 11.48
CA LEU A 47 -13.32 4.94 10.79
C LEU A 47 -12.19 5.27 9.81
N TYR A 48 -10.96 4.80 10.08
CA TYR A 48 -9.81 5.13 9.24
C TYR A 48 -9.99 4.77 7.75
N PRO A 49 -10.39 3.54 7.39
CA PRO A 49 -10.66 3.19 5.99
C PRO A 49 -11.75 4.05 5.34
N LEU A 50 -12.74 4.47 6.11
CA LEU A 50 -13.83 5.33 5.61
C LEU A 50 -13.35 6.76 5.37
N ILE A 51 -12.57 7.32 6.29
CA ILE A 51 -11.97 8.65 6.15
C ILE A 51 -11.01 8.68 4.97
N GLN A 52 -10.15 7.68 4.84
CA GLN A 52 -9.26 7.54 3.67
C GLN A 52 -10.08 7.39 2.37
N GLY A 53 -11.11 6.56 2.38
CA GLY A 53 -11.97 6.36 1.22
C GLY A 53 -12.76 7.60 0.84
N TYR A 54 -13.10 8.45 1.80
CA TYR A 54 -13.77 9.73 1.53
C TYR A 54 -12.86 10.73 0.80
N ASP A 55 -11.54 10.62 0.94
CA ASP A 55 -10.61 11.43 0.16
C ASP A 55 -10.82 11.22 -1.35
N SER A 56 -11.05 9.98 -1.79
CA SER A 56 -11.36 9.67 -3.19
C SER A 56 -12.68 10.31 -3.65
N VAL A 57 -13.67 10.39 -2.77
CA VAL A 57 -14.96 11.08 -3.04
C VAL A 57 -14.74 12.59 -3.15
N ALA A 58 -14.04 13.19 -2.20
CA ALA A 58 -13.80 14.64 -2.15
C ALA A 58 -12.98 15.12 -3.35
N MET A 59 -11.98 14.34 -3.76
CA MET A 59 -11.12 14.63 -4.92
C MET A 59 -11.77 14.23 -6.25
N LYS A 60 -12.87 13.47 -6.25
CA LYS A 60 -13.45 12.85 -7.45
C LYS A 60 -12.40 12.09 -8.27
N ALA A 61 -11.61 11.28 -7.57
CA ALA A 61 -10.49 10.58 -8.17
C ALA A 61 -10.94 9.59 -9.26
N ASP A 62 -10.27 9.61 -10.41
CA ASP A 62 -10.50 8.65 -11.51
C ASP A 62 -9.62 7.40 -11.36
N VAL A 63 -8.42 7.59 -10.79
CA VAL A 63 -7.45 6.52 -10.56
C VAL A 63 -6.78 6.72 -9.20
N GLU A 64 -6.68 5.66 -8.43
CA GLU A 64 -5.95 5.64 -7.16
C GLU A 64 -4.88 4.56 -7.17
N LEU A 65 -3.64 4.97 -6.84
CA LEU A 65 -2.46 4.10 -6.77
C LEU A 65 -2.13 3.80 -5.32
N GLY A 66 -1.82 2.56 -4.99
CA GLY A 66 -1.38 2.20 -3.65
C GLY A 66 -0.58 0.92 -3.58
N GLY A 67 -0.05 0.60 -2.41
CA GLY A 67 0.55 -0.70 -2.14
C GLY A 67 -0.52 -1.80 -2.06
N THR A 68 -0.13 -3.05 -2.28
CA THR A 68 -1.04 -4.20 -2.15
C THR A 68 -1.62 -4.32 -0.74
N ASP A 69 -0.90 -3.83 0.28
CA ASP A 69 -1.35 -3.73 1.67
C ASP A 69 -2.52 -2.75 1.85
N GLN A 70 -2.68 -1.78 0.95
CA GLN A 70 -3.73 -0.76 0.99
C GLN A 70 -4.98 -1.14 0.17
N LYS A 71 -4.97 -2.30 -0.51
CA LYS A 71 -6.04 -2.71 -1.43
C LYS A 71 -7.44 -2.60 -0.83
N PHE A 72 -7.60 -3.03 0.42
CA PHE A 72 -8.89 -2.94 1.12
C PHE A 72 -9.36 -1.48 1.22
N ASN A 73 -8.52 -0.57 1.70
CA ASN A 73 -8.87 0.84 1.88
C ASN A 73 -9.19 1.53 0.53
N LEU A 74 -8.42 1.20 -0.51
CA LEU A 74 -8.66 1.72 -1.87
C LEU A 74 -10.02 1.27 -2.43
N LEU A 75 -10.41 0.03 -2.16
CA LEU A 75 -11.72 -0.50 -2.56
C LEU A 75 -12.87 0.13 -1.76
N VAL A 76 -12.64 0.50 -0.50
CA VAL A 76 -13.62 1.28 0.30
C VAL A 76 -13.86 2.64 -0.38
N GLY A 77 -12.80 3.34 -0.82
CA GLY A 77 -12.94 4.61 -1.55
C GLY A 77 -13.80 4.46 -2.82
N ARG A 78 -13.55 3.42 -3.58
CA ARG A 78 -14.32 3.08 -4.78
C ARG A 78 -15.80 2.80 -4.47
N GLU A 79 -16.08 2.11 -3.37
CA GLU A 79 -17.46 1.83 -2.94
C GLU A 79 -18.16 3.10 -2.46
N LEU A 80 -17.46 3.97 -1.71
CA LEU A 80 -17.98 5.25 -1.28
C LEU A 80 -18.34 6.16 -2.46
N GLN A 81 -17.50 6.25 -3.49
CA GLN A 81 -17.80 7.01 -4.71
C GLN A 81 -19.17 6.59 -5.29
N ARG A 82 -19.44 5.28 -5.36
CA ARG A 82 -20.76 4.78 -5.79
C ARG A 82 -21.89 5.29 -4.91
N HIS A 83 -21.71 5.27 -3.59
CA HIS A 83 -22.72 5.78 -2.64
C HIS A 83 -22.96 7.28 -2.77
N TYR A 84 -21.96 8.03 -3.21
CA TYR A 84 -22.07 9.46 -3.49
C TYR A 84 -22.45 9.78 -4.95
N GLY A 85 -22.88 8.78 -5.72
CA GLY A 85 -23.33 8.96 -7.12
C GLY A 85 -22.23 9.32 -8.11
N GLN A 86 -20.96 9.03 -7.76
CA GLN A 86 -19.82 9.25 -8.64
C GLN A 86 -19.45 7.98 -9.42
N SER A 87 -18.75 8.15 -10.54
CA SER A 87 -18.09 7.04 -11.23
C SER A 87 -17.02 6.45 -10.31
N GLN A 88 -16.96 5.12 -10.27
CA GLN A 88 -15.99 4.42 -9.43
C GLN A 88 -14.60 4.50 -10.06
N GLN A 89 -13.61 4.92 -9.27
CA GLN A 89 -12.21 5.00 -9.66
C GLN A 89 -11.62 3.66 -10.06
N THR A 90 -10.59 3.67 -10.90
CA THR A 90 -9.72 2.52 -11.14
C THR A 90 -8.69 2.43 -10.01
N VAL A 91 -8.58 1.27 -9.40
CA VAL A 91 -7.58 1.00 -8.36
C VAL A 91 -6.43 0.21 -8.97
N ILE A 92 -5.22 0.73 -8.84
CA ILE A 92 -3.98 0.07 -9.26
C ILE A 92 -3.13 -0.18 -8.03
N THR A 93 -2.80 -1.44 -7.75
CA THR A 93 -1.94 -1.79 -6.61
C THR A 93 -0.60 -2.32 -7.08
N MET A 94 0.46 -1.85 -6.41
CA MET A 94 1.82 -2.29 -6.64
C MET A 94 2.32 -3.09 -5.44
N PRO A 95 3.15 -4.11 -5.65
CA PRO A 95 3.81 -4.80 -4.55
C PRO A 95 4.62 -3.82 -3.68
N ILE A 96 4.71 -4.14 -2.39
CA ILE A 96 5.56 -3.40 -1.47
C ILE A 96 7.02 -3.62 -1.85
N LEU A 97 7.80 -2.54 -1.84
CA LEU A 97 9.25 -2.61 -1.96
C LEU A 97 9.84 -2.86 -0.56
N GLU A 98 10.52 -3.97 -0.42
CA GLU A 98 11.25 -4.32 0.79
C GLU A 98 12.50 -3.42 0.94
N GLY A 99 12.85 -3.10 2.18
CA GLY A 99 14.06 -2.36 2.50
C GLY A 99 15.33 -3.21 2.37
N LEU A 100 16.47 -2.64 2.74
CA LEU A 100 17.79 -3.30 2.66
C LEU A 100 17.87 -4.61 3.46
N ASP A 101 16.98 -4.79 4.45
CA ASP A 101 16.83 -6.00 5.24
C ASP A 101 16.13 -7.16 4.48
N GLY A 102 15.52 -6.87 3.33
CA GLY A 102 14.79 -7.85 2.51
C GLY A 102 13.51 -8.40 3.13
N VAL A 103 13.05 -7.84 4.24
CA VAL A 103 11.90 -8.35 5.02
C VAL A 103 10.83 -7.30 5.22
N GLN A 104 11.21 -6.14 5.75
CA GLN A 104 10.28 -5.08 6.08
C GLN A 104 10.14 -4.08 4.92
N LYS A 105 8.96 -3.47 4.82
CA LYS A 105 8.72 -2.36 3.90
C LYS A 105 9.81 -1.31 4.02
N MET A 106 10.34 -0.85 2.88
CA MET A 106 11.31 0.24 2.84
C MET A 106 10.71 1.50 3.51
N SER A 107 11.41 2.02 4.51
CA SER A 107 10.91 3.13 5.31
C SER A 107 12.04 3.95 5.94
N LYS A 108 11.86 5.27 5.99
CA LYS A 108 12.78 6.17 6.70
C LYS A 108 12.83 5.88 8.20
N SER A 109 11.68 5.57 8.81
CA SER A 109 11.58 5.28 10.24
C SER A 109 12.31 4.00 10.65
N LEU A 110 12.46 3.04 9.74
CA LEU A 110 13.19 1.79 9.95
C LEU A 110 14.66 1.89 9.54
N ASN A 111 15.08 3.01 8.94
CA ASN A 111 16.43 3.21 8.42
C ASN A 111 16.92 2.09 7.46
N ASN A 112 15.97 1.43 6.77
CA ASN A 112 16.23 0.35 5.81
C ASN A 112 16.04 0.81 4.36
N TYR A 113 16.17 2.10 4.08
CA TYR A 113 15.84 2.71 2.79
C TYR A 113 17.07 3.17 2.01
N ILE A 114 16.87 3.30 0.69
CA ILE A 114 17.76 4.01 -0.21
C ILE A 114 17.06 5.33 -0.57
N GLY A 115 17.67 6.45 -0.19
CA GLY A 115 17.10 7.77 -0.44
C GLY A 115 17.37 8.24 -1.86
N ILE A 116 16.35 8.76 -2.55
CA ILE A 116 16.50 9.31 -3.91
C ILE A 116 17.33 10.60 -3.95
N SER A 117 17.58 11.22 -2.81
CA SER A 117 18.42 12.40 -2.64
C SER A 117 19.81 12.11 -2.05
N GLU A 118 20.13 10.84 -1.85
CA GLU A 118 21.47 10.43 -1.44
C GLU A 118 22.48 10.61 -2.59
N THR A 119 23.77 10.65 -2.25
CA THR A 119 24.82 10.72 -3.27
C THR A 119 24.83 9.42 -4.11
N PRO A 120 25.28 9.47 -5.37
CA PRO A 120 25.38 8.28 -6.21
C PRO A 120 26.20 7.15 -5.57
N ASP A 121 27.28 7.50 -4.88
CA ASP A 121 28.16 6.53 -4.22
C ASP A 121 27.47 5.84 -3.04
N GLU A 122 26.66 6.58 -2.26
CA GLU A 122 25.87 6.01 -1.17
C GLU A 122 24.77 5.10 -1.70
N MET A 123 24.06 5.53 -2.74
CA MET A 123 23.02 4.70 -3.38
C MET A 123 23.62 3.42 -3.96
N PHE A 124 24.76 3.53 -4.65
CA PHE A 124 25.47 2.40 -5.19
C PHE A 124 25.93 1.43 -4.10
N GLY A 125 26.57 1.95 -3.03
CA GLY A 125 27.02 1.13 -1.91
C GLY A 125 25.86 0.37 -1.23
N LYS A 126 24.72 1.03 -1.03
CA LYS A 126 23.52 0.39 -0.48
C LYS A 126 22.96 -0.69 -1.41
N LEU A 127 22.86 -0.42 -2.71
CA LEU A 127 22.41 -1.41 -3.70
C LEU A 127 23.34 -2.62 -3.76
N MET A 128 24.65 -2.42 -3.64
CA MET A 128 25.62 -3.51 -3.60
C MET A 128 25.63 -4.31 -2.29
N SER A 129 24.97 -3.81 -1.24
CA SER A 129 24.91 -4.49 0.06
C SER A 129 23.66 -5.36 0.26
N ILE A 130 22.68 -5.32 -0.66
CA ILE A 130 21.49 -6.16 -0.55
C ILE A 130 21.80 -7.63 -0.79
N SER A 131 20.95 -8.52 -0.25
CA SER A 131 21.09 -9.95 -0.47
C SER A 131 20.79 -10.34 -1.93
N ASP A 132 21.36 -11.44 -2.39
CA ASP A 132 21.15 -11.96 -3.75
C ASP A 132 19.66 -12.22 -4.04
N ASP A 133 18.90 -12.69 -3.07
CA ASP A 133 17.44 -12.88 -3.23
C ASP A 133 16.71 -11.55 -3.46
N LEU A 134 17.13 -10.49 -2.77
CA LEU A 134 16.52 -9.16 -2.90
C LEU A 134 16.87 -8.48 -4.23
N ILE A 135 18.01 -8.82 -4.85
CA ILE A 135 18.41 -8.30 -6.16
C ILE A 135 17.30 -8.53 -7.19
N TRP A 136 16.74 -9.73 -7.25
CA TRP A 136 15.71 -10.08 -8.24
C TRP A 136 14.43 -9.29 -8.02
N ARG A 137 14.08 -9.06 -6.76
CA ARG A 137 12.94 -8.24 -6.39
C ARG A 137 13.12 -6.79 -6.82
N TYR A 138 14.32 -6.25 -6.67
CA TYR A 138 14.64 -4.88 -7.09
C TYR A 138 14.68 -4.76 -8.61
N PHE A 139 15.19 -5.76 -9.33
CA PHE A 139 15.12 -5.79 -10.79
C PHE A 139 13.67 -5.79 -11.28
N GLU A 140 12.79 -6.59 -10.67
CA GLU A 140 11.36 -6.66 -11.02
C GLU A 140 10.63 -5.33 -10.78
N LEU A 141 10.87 -4.69 -9.64
CA LEU A 141 10.09 -3.53 -9.21
C LEU A 141 10.66 -2.18 -9.65
N LEU A 142 11.98 -2.09 -9.83
CA LEU A 142 12.68 -0.82 -10.05
C LEU A 142 13.34 -0.70 -11.43
N SER A 143 13.56 -1.81 -12.15
CA SER A 143 14.16 -1.73 -13.48
C SER A 143 13.11 -1.58 -14.58
N PHE A 144 13.53 -1.03 -15.73
CA PHE A 144 12.71 -0.96 -16.94
C PHE A 144 12.92 -2.16 -17.86
N ARG A 145 13.61 -3.21 -17.41
CA ARG A 145 13.89 -4.39 -18.20
C ARG A 145 12.66 -5.30 -18.26
N PRO A 146 12.39 -5.95 -19.40
CA PRO A 146 11.30 -6.90 -19.50
C PRO A 146 11.60 -8.14 -18.63
N MET A 147 10.53 -8.75 -18.08
CA MET A 147 10.65 -9.92 -17.19
C MET A 147 11.44 -11.08 -17.82
N SER A 148 11.31 -11.30 -19.13
CA SER A 148 12.07 -12.34 -19.85
C SER A 148 13.59 -12.15 -19.77
N GLU A 149 14.07 -10.91 -19.75
CA GLU A 149 15.50 -10.60 -19.59
C GLU A 149 15.94 -10.83 -18.15
N ILE A 150 15.12 -10.41 -17.18
CA ILE A 150 15.38 -10.63 -15.74
C ILE A 150 15.45 -12.14 -15.43
N GLU A 151 14.54 -12.93 -15.97
CA GLU A 151 14.56 -14.39 -15.86
C GLU A 151 15.80 -15.01 -16.47
N GLY A 152 16.26 -14.51 -17.62
CA GLY A 152 17.51 -14.91 -18.25
C GLY A 152 18.71 -14.69 -17.31
N PHE A 153 18.84 -13.51 -16.74
CA PHE A 153 19.91 -13.19 -15.76
C PHE A 153 19.85 -14.09 -14.53
N LYS A 154 18.64 -14.38 -14.03
CA LYS A 154 18.45 -15.27 -12.89
C LYS A 154 18.91 -16.70 -13.18
N GLN A 155 18.64 -17.21 -14.38
CA GLN A 155 19.12 -18.52 -14.82
C GLN A 155 20.65 -18.54 -14.95
N GLU A 156 21.26 -17.54 -15.60
CA GLU A 156 22.71 -17.45 -15.76
C GLU A 156 23.43 -17.37 -14.41
N SER A 157 22.88 -16.66 -13.44
CA SER A 157 23.48 -16.57 -12.09
C SER A 157 23.47 -17.92 -11.38
N SER A 158 22.41 -18.72 -11.53
CA SER A 158 22.31 -20.05 -10.91
C SER A 158 23.36 -21.05 -11.42
N PHE A 159 23.83 -20.89 -12.67
CA PHE A 159 24.90 -21.74 -13.25
C PHE A 159 26.32 -21.38 -12.76
N ARG A 160 26.53 -20.19 -12.17
CA ARG A 160 27.86 -19.78 -11.68
C ARG A 160 28.19 -20.26 -10.27
N TYR A 161 27.19 -20.75 -9.54
CA TYR A 161 27.34 -21.23 -8.17
C TYR A 161 27.26 -22.76 -8.03
N HIS A 162 27.27 -23.48 -9.14
CA HIS A 162 27.45 -24.93 -9.24
C HIS A 162 28.72 -25.27 -10.02
#